data_c0edf32a122f60d4ad8089f12fea4462
#
_entry.id   c0edf32a122f60d4ad8089f12fea4462
#
_cell.length_a   1.000
_cell.length_b   1.000
_cell.length_c   1.000
_cell.angle_alpha   90.00
_cell.angle_beta   90.00
_cell.angle_gamma   90.00
#
_symmetry.space_group_name_H-M   'P 1'
#
loop_
_entity.id
_entity.type
_entity.pdbx_description
1 polymer ?
#
loop_
_entity_poly.entity_id
_entity_poly.type
_entity_poly.pdbx_seq_one_letter_code
_entity_poly.pdbx_strand_id
1 'polypeptide(L)'
;MSTDTPVPSPQGDYVPAVAHDGVVYTAGMTPRVDGVLLCTGRVGDGIDLELARRAAAVAAANALAAVRSVAPDGAELRCLKMTVFIACGAEFTALSSVADGATGALVGQLGERGRPARSAIGVSSLPSGAPVEVELVCAA
;
A
#
# COMPACT_ATOMS: atom_id res chain seq x y z
N MET A 1 -2.27 13.33 11.81
CA MET A 1 -2.39 12.42 11.19
C MET A 1 -3.47 12.42 10.34
N SER A 2 -3.30 12.25 9.27
CA SER A 2 -4.34 12.44 8.34
C SER A 2 -5.09 11.18 8.11
N THR A 3 -6.37 11.20 8.41
CA THR A 3 -7.29 10.20 7.96
C THR A 3 -8.00 10.67 6.70
N ASP A 4 -7.51 11.78 6.14
CA ASP A 4 -8.18 12.44 5.03
C ASP A 4 -7.55 12.14 3.67
N THR A 5 -6.71 11.11 3.58
CA THR A 5 -6.14 10.69 2.31
C THR A 5 -7.29 10.30 1.37
N PRO A 6 -7.41 10.94 0.22
CA PRO A 6 -8.47 10.56 -0.73
C PRO A 6 -8.19 9.20 -1.33
N VAL A 7 -9.25 8.47 -1.66
CA VAL A 7 -9.12 7.18 -2.33
C VAL A 7 -8.67 7.44 -3.76
N PRO A 8 -7.56 6.84 -4.22
CA PRO A 8 -7.14 7.00 -5.61
C PRO A 8 -8.18 6.44 -6.57
N SER A 9 -8.37 7.09 -7.70
CA SER A 9 -9.25 6.61 -8.74
C SER A 9 -8.70 5.31 -9.33
N PRO A 10 -9.55 4.30 -9.56
CA PRO A 10 -9.10 3.07 -10.22
C PRO A 10 -8.52 3.37 -11.61
N GLN A 11 -7.42 2.70 -11.93
CA GLN A 11 -6.75 2.83 -13.21
C GLN A 11 -7.19 1.74 -14.19
N GLY A 12 -8.31 1.08 -13.92
CA GLY A 12 -8.85 0.03 -14.78
C GLY A 12 -10.27 -0.32 -14.34
N ASP A 13 -10.77 -1.42 -14.86
CA ASP A 13 -12.16 -1.86 -14.61
C ASP A 13 -12.22 -2.68 -13.32
N TYR A 14 -12.23 -1.99 -12.19
CA TYR A 14 -12.32 -2.59 -10.86
C TYR A 14 -12.71 -1.52 -9.85
N VAL A 15 -13.04 -1.94 -8.62
CA VAL A 15 -13.33 -1.01 -7.52
C VAL A 15 -12.15 -0.98 -6.54
N PRO A 16 -11.95 0.12 -5.80
CA PRO A 16 -10.81 0.23 -4.89
C PRO A 16 -10.85 -0.75 -3.73
N ALA A 17 -12.04 -1.11 -3.26
CA ALA A 17 -12.17 -2.01 -2.11
C ALA A 17 -13.53 -2.68 -2.12
N VAL A 18 -13.57 -3.88 -1.51
CA VAL A 18 -14.81 -4.65 -1.34
C VAL A 18 -14.90 -5.06 0.13
N ALA A 19 -16.06 -4.79 0.75
CA ALA A 19 -16.35 -5.26 2.10
C ALA A 19 -17.29 -6.45 2.04
N HIS A 20 -16.98 -7.50 2.81
CA HIS A 20 -17.80 -8.70 2.86
C HIS A 20 -17.60 -9.38 4.21
N ASP A 21 -18.71 -9.57 4.94
CA ASP A 21 -18.72 -10.28 6.23
C ASP A 21 -17.68 -9.75 7.22
N GLY A 22 -17.58 -8.42 7.34
CA GLY A 22 -16.68 -7.78 8.30
C GLY A 22 -15.23 -7.74 7.86
N VAL A 23 -14.93 -8.11 6.64
CA VAL A 23 -13.57 -8.07 6.08
C VAL A 23 -13.57 -7.21 4.84
N VAL A 24 -12.53 -6.38 4.71
CA VAL A 24 -12.37 -5.47 3.57
C VAL A 24 -11.12 -5.87 2.81
N TYR A 25 -11.26 -6.00 1.51
CA TYR A 25 -10.17 -6.33 0.57
C TYR A 25 -9.93 -5.14 -0.33
N THR A 26 -8.68 -4.69 -0.48
CA THR A 26 -8.40 -3.59 -1.38
C THR A 26 -7.79 -4.08 -2.69
N ALA A 27 -7.97 -3.29 -3.72
CA ALA A 27 -7.14 -3.40 -4.91
C ALA A 27 -5.71 -2.98 -4.56
N GLY A 28 -4.75 -3.30 -5.41
CA GLY A 28 -3.38 -2.85 -5.25
C GLY A 28 -3.30 -1.34 -5.47
N MET A 29 -2.64 -0.65 -4.53
CA MET A 29 -2.48 0.80 -4.59
C MET A 29 -1.03 1.16 -4.87
N THR A 30 -0.84 2.00 -5.87
CA THR A 30 0.46 2.57 -6.21
C THR A 30 0.65 3.89 -5.44
N PRO A 31 1.89 4.41 -5.35
CA PRO A 31 2.15 5.60 -4.52
C PRO A 31 1.77 6.90 -5.23
N ARG A 32 0.48 7.13 -5.41
CA ARG A 32 -0.03 8.35 -6.03
C ARG A 32 -0.42 9.36 -4.96
N VAL A 33 -0.11 10.62 -5.26
CA VAL A 33 -0.56 11.77 -4.49
C VAL A 33 -1.25 12.68 -5.49
N ASP A 34 -2.54 12.97 -5.25
CA ASP A 34 -3.36 13.78 -6.16
C ASP A 34 -3.33 13.24 -7.60
N GLY A 35 -3.38 11.91 -7.72
CA GLY A 35 -3.43 11.24 -9.02
C GLY A 35 -2.09 11.07 -9.72
N VAL A 36 -0.99 11.58 -9.15
CA VAL A 36 0.33 11.54 -9.77
C VAL A 36 1.25 10.64 -8.97
N LEU A 37 1.97 9.74 -9.63
CA LEU A 37 2.94 8.88 -8.95
C LEU A 37 4.06 9.72 -8.34
N LEU A 38 4.39 9.40 -7.08
CA LEU A 38 5.49 10.04 -6.37
C LEU A 38 6.82 9.89 -7.10
N CYS A 39 7.02 8.72 -7.70
CA CYS A 39 8.19 8.41 -8.50
C CYS A 39 7.88 7.21 -9.38
N THR A 40 8.71 7.01 -10.41
CA THR A 40 8.63 5.85 -11.30
C THR A 40 9.99 5.22 -11.42
N GLY A 41 10.03 3.92 -11.71
CA GLY A 41 11.27 3.20 -11.90
C GLY A 41 11.33 1.97 -11.02
N ARG A 42 12.53 1.38 -10.95
CA ARG A 42 12.77 0.12 -10.24
C ARG A 42 13.66 0.39 -9.04
N VAL A 43 13.33 -0.26 -7.93
CA VAL A 43 14.11 -0.11 -6.70
C VAL A 43 15.47 -0.80 -6.88
N GLY A 44 16.53 -0.10 -6.51
CA GLY A 44 17.89 -0.54 -6.75
C GLY A 44 18.43 -0.15 -8.12
N ASP A 45 17.59 0.44 -8.97
CA ASP A 45 17.97 0.88 -10.31
C ASP A 45 17.25 2.19 -10.58
N GLY A 46 17.74 3.25 -9.98
CA GLY A 46 17.17 4.60 -10.09
C GLY A 46 16.32 5.02 -8.90
N ILE A 47 15.72 4.08 -8.17
CA ILE A 47 14.98 4.36 -6.95
C ILE A 47 15.79 3.80 -5.78
N ASP A 48 16.26 4.65 -4.87
CA ASP A 48 17.03 4.17 -3.72
C ASP A 48 16.09 3.66 -2.63
N LEU A 49 16.69 3.03 -1.61
CA LEU A 49 15.92 2.39 -0.53
C LEU A 49 15.05 3.39 0.22
N GLU A 50 15.58 4.58 0.50
CA GLU A 50 14.81 5.59 1.25
C GLU A 50 13.59 6.06 0.48
N LEU A 51 13.74 6.35 -0.81
CA LEU A 51 12.63 6.76 -1.65
C LEU A 51 11.61 5.63 -1.80
N ALA A 52 12.09 4.38 -1.92
CA ALA A 52 11.21 3.22 -1.99
C ALA A 52 10.38 3.07 -0.71
N ARG A 53 10.98 3.28 0.45
CA ARG A 53 10.26 3.22 1.72
C ARG A 53 9.19 4.30 1.81
N ARG A 54 9.48 5.52 1.35
CA ARG A 54 8.48 6.60 1.32
C ARG A 54 7.36 6.28 0.34
N ALA A 55 7.69 5.73 -0.83
CA ALA A 55 6.69 5.32 -1.79
C ALA A 55 5.77 4.24 -1.21
N ALA A 56 6.35 3.27 -0.50
CA ALA A 56 5.58 2.22 0.16
C ALA A 56 4.64 2.81 1.22
N ALA A 57 5.09 3.82 1.97
CA ALA A 57 4.24 4.49 2.96
C ALA A 57 3.05 5.17 2.30
N VAL A 58 3.26 5.86 1.17
CA VAL A 58 2.19 6.52 0.43
C VAL A 58 1.21 5.49 -0.12
N ALA A 59 1.71 4.40 -0.71
CA ALA A 59 0.86 3.35 -1.24
C ALA A 59 0.01 2.70 -0.14
N ALA A 60 0.59 2.46 1.05
CA ALA A 60 -0.14 1.89 2.18
C ALA A 60 -1.23 2.86 2.68
N ALA A 61 -0.93 4.16 2.74
CA ALA A 61 -1.93 5.16 3.11
C ALA A 61 -3.09 5.17 2.11
N ASN A 62 -2.80 5.02 0.83
CA ASN A 62 -3.84 4.92 -0.21
C ASN A 62 -4.69 3.67 -0.01
N ALA A 63 -4.06 2.53 0.32
CA ALA A 63 -4.80 1.30 0.58
C ALA A 63 -5.70 1.44 1.81
N LEU A 64 -5.20 2.09 2.87
CA LEU A 64 -6.01 2.30 4.07
C LEU A 64 -7.18 3.25 3.79
N ALA A 65 -6.98 4.26 2.95
CA ALA A 65 -8.07 5.14 2.51
C ALA A 65 -9.15 4.35 1.77
N ALA A 66 -8.74 3.38 0.93
CA ALA A 66 -9.69 2.51 0.25
C ALA A 66 -10.50 1.67 1.24
N VAL A 67 -9.83 1.12 2.28
CA VAL A 67 -10.52 0.38 3.34
C VAL A 67 -11.58 1.27 4.00
N ARG A 68 -11.19 2.49 4.37
CA ARG A 68 -12.11 3.41 5.05
C ARG A 68 -13.31 3.81 4.19
N SER A 69 -13.14 3.79 2.87
CA SER A 69 -14.22 4.20 1.96
C SER A 69 -15.41 3.24 1.98
N VAL A 70 -15.21 1.99 2.40
CA VAL A 70 -16.28 0.97 2.43
C VAL A 70 -16.53 0.41 3.83
N ALA A 71 -15.66 0.72 4.81
CA ALA A 71 -15.86 0.29 6.18
C ALA A 71 -16.98 1.10 6.82
N PRO A 72 -17.69 0.54 7.83
CA PRO A 72 -18.69 1.33 8.56
C PRO A 72 -18.04 2.54 9.24
N ASP A 73 -18.80 3.63 9.34
CA ASP A 73 -18.33 4.84 10.03
C ASP A 73 -17.96 4.52 11.46
N GLY A 74 -16.80 4.99 11.90
CA GLY A 74 -16.33 4.76 13.26
C GLY A 74 -15.81 3.36 13.54
N ALA A 75 -15.68 2.50 12.51
CA ALA A 75 -15.18 1.15 12.71
C ALA A 75 -13.73 1.18 13.21
N GLU A 76 -13.42 0.29 14.16
CA GLU A 76 -12.05 0.06 14.59
C GLU A 76 -11.42 -0.93 13.63
N LEU A 77 -10.50 -0.45 12.81
CA LEU A 77 -9.87 -1.27 11.79
C LEU A 77 -8.74 -2.10 12.38
N ARG A 78 -8.61 -3.34 11.90
CA ARG A 78 -7.48 -4.21 12.19
C ARG A 78 -6.90 -4.68 10.87
N CYS A 79 -5.66 -4.32 10.57
CA CYS A 79 -5.00 -4.82 9.38
C CYS A 79 -4.63 -6.29 9.60
N LEU A 80 -5.09 -7.16 8.70
CA LEU A 80 -4.88 -8.60 8.81
C LEU A 80 -3.74 -9.07 7.93
N LYS A 81 -3.73 -8.64 6.68
CA LYS A 81 -2.72 -9.07 5.72
C LYS A 81 -2.38 -7.92 4.79
N MET A 82 -1.09 -7.76 4.54
CA MET A 82 -0.60 -6.79 3.55
C MET A 82 0.36 -7.50 2.61
N THR A 83 0.24 -7.25 1.32
CA THR A 83 1.24 -7.64 0.35
C THR A 83 1.85 -6.39 -0.26
N VAL A 84 3.17 -6.32 -0.23
CA VAL A 84 3.92 -5.22 -0.85
C VAL A 84 4.67 -5.79 -2.04
N PHE A 85 4.29 -5.33 -3.23
CA PHE A 85 4.98 -5.69 -4.47
C PHE A 85 6.00 -4.61 -4.79
N ILE A 86 7.21 -5.01 -5.15
CA ILE A 86 8.34 -4.08 -5.34
C ILE A 86 8.95 -4.37 -6.70
N ALA A 87 8.90 -3.38 -7.60
CA ALA A 87 9.53 -3.50 -8.90
C ALA A 87 11.04 -3.38 -8.72
N CYS A 88 11.78 -4.43 -9.06
CA CYS A 88 13.22 -4.48 -8.84
C CYS A 88 13.86 -5.55 -9.72
N GLY A 89 15.19 -5.54 -9.79
CA GLY A 89 15.93 -6.61 -10.44
C GLY A 89 16.12 -7.79 -9.50
N ALA A 90 16.54 -8.93 -10.07
CA ALA A 90 16.69 -10.16 -9.31
C ALA A 90 17.74 -10.06 -8.20
N GLU A 91 18.70 -9.14 -8.36
CA GLU A 91 19.77 -8.98 -7.37
C GLU A 91 19.37 -8.12 -6.17
N PHE A 92 18.25 -7.39 -6.25
CA PHE A 92 17.81 -6.59 -5.11
C PHE A 92 17.12 -7.51 -4.10
N THR A 93 17.60 -7.52 -2.85
CA THR A 93 17.10 -8.44 -1.82
C THR A 93 16.54 -7.74 -0.59
N ALA A 94 16.66 -6.41 -0.48
CA ALA A 94 16.20 -5.68 0.71
C ALA A 94 14.67 -5.41 0.67
N LEU A 95 13.89 -6.41 0.27
CA LEU A 95 12.44 -6.28 0.07
C LEU A 95 11.72 -5.96 1.38
N SER A 96 12.10 -6.64 2.46
CA SER A 96 11.47 -6.41 3.77
C SER A 96 11.71 -4.99 4.26
N SER A 97 12.90 -4.43 3.99
CA SER A 97 13.20 -3.04 4.37
C SER A 97 12.28 -2.05 3.66
N VAL A 98 12.00 -2.27 2.37
CA VAL A 98 11.05 -1.43 1.63
C VAL A 98 9.66 -1.54 2.25
N ALA A 99 9.22 -2.76 2.50
CA ALA A 99 7.88 -3.02 3.04
C ALA A 99 7.70 -2.44 4.45
N ASP A 100 8.78 -2.28 5.22
CA ASP A 100 8.71 -1.62 6.52
C ASP A 100 8.18 -0.18 6.41
N GLY A 101 8.42 0.48 5.29
CA GLY A 101 7.84 1.80 5.05
C GLY A 101 6.32 1.77 5.02
N ALA A 102 5.75 0.73 4.40
CA ALA A 102 4.30 0.53 4.36
C ALA A 102 3.75 0.21 5.75
N THR A 103 4.38 -0.72 6.48
CA THR A 103 3.97 -1.06 7.84
C THR A 103 4.00 0.16 8.75
N GLY A 104 5.05 0.98 8.64
CA GLY A 104 5.18 2.19 9.44
C GLY A 104 4.02 3.16 9.23
N ALA A 105 3.53 3.30 8.01
CA ALA A 105 2.39 4.17 7.73
C ALA A 105 1.11 3.65 8.39
N LEU A 106 0.88 2.33 8.35
CA LEU A 106 -0.31 1.74 8.97
C LEU A 106 -0.27 1.86 10.48
N VAL A 107 0.88 1.56 11.08
CA VAL A 107 1.05 1.66 12.54
C VAL A 107 0.94 3.13 12.97
N GLY A 108 1.43 4.06 12.17
CA GLY A 108 1.29 5.49 12.45
C GLY A 108 -0.15 5.95 12.55
N GLN A 109 -1.06 5.33 11.78
CA GLN A 109 -2.47 5.69 11.81
C GLN A 109 -3.30 4.86 12.79
N LEU A 110 -2.98 3.60 12.99
CA LEU A 110 -3.84 2.66 13.73
C LEU A 110 -3.17 2.07 14.98
N GLY A 111 -1.93 2.42 15.26
CA GLY A 111 -1.20 1.75 16.34
C GLY A 111 -0.95 0.30 15.99
N GLU A 112 -0.88 -0.57 17.01
CA GLU A 112 -0.59 -1.99 16.76
C GLU A 112 -1.66 -2.70 15.93
N ARG A 113 -2.88 -2.19 15.89
CA ARG A 113 -3.93 -2.74 15.02
C ARG A 113 -3.58 -2.57 13.54
N GLY A 114 -2.66 -1.69 13.22
CA GLY A 114 -2.18 -1.50 11.85
C GLY A 114 -1.08 -2.45 11.43
N ARG A 115 -0.48 -3.21 12.35
CA ARG A 115 0.64 -4.09 12.04
C ARG A 115 0.14 -5.43 11.50
N PRO A 116 0.27 -5.71 10.18
CA PRO A 116 -0.33 -6.90 9.58
C PRO A 116 0.63 -8.08 9.52
N ALA A 117 0.10 -9.25 9.26
CA ALA A 117 0.91 -10.30 8.65
C ALA A 117 1.24 -9.84 7.22
N ARG A 118 2.46 -10.10 6.74
CA ARG A 118 2.95 -9.41 5.55
C ARG A 118 3.79 -10.29 4.66
N SER A 119 3.66 -10.08 3.35
CA SER A 119 4.61 -10.60 2.36
C SER A 119 5.19 -9.43 1.58
N ALA A 120 6.48 -9.50 1.26
CA ALA A 120 7.17 -8.53 0.42
C ALA A 120 7.74 -9.29 -0.78
N ILE A 121 7.34 -8.90 -1.98
CA ILE A 121 7.57 -9.69 -3.20
C ILE A 121 8.20 -8.79 -4.26
N GLY A 122 9.34 -9.23 -4.82
CA GLY A 122 9.95 -8.58 -5.96
C GLY A 122 9.24 -8.97 -7.25
N VAL A 123 8.97 -8.00 -8.10
CA VAL A 123 8.35 -8.21 -9.40
C VAL A 123 9.12 -7.43 -10.47
N SER A 124 8.98 -7.83 -11.72
CA SER A 124 9.74 -7.16 -12.79
C SER A 124 9.15 -5.80 -13.16
N SER A 125 7.85 -5.60 -13.00
CA SER A 125 7.21 -4.32 -13.32
C SER A 125 5.88 -4.20 -12.61
N LEU A 126 5.41 -2.96 -12.46
CA LEU A 126 4.11 -2.65 -11.87
C LEU A 126 3.40 -1.65 -12.77
N PRO A 127 2.08 -1.48 -12.61
CA PRO A 127 1.31 -0.57 -13.44
C PRO A 127 1.89 0.84 -13.42
N SER A 128 1.92 1.48 -14.58
CA SER A 128 2.38 2.87 -14.79
C SER A 128 3.84 3.10 -14.41
N GLY A 129 4.63 2.03 -14.27
CA GLY A 129 6.03 2.17 -13.87
C GLY A 129 6.21 2.46 -12.38
N ALA A 130 5.22 2.18 -11.56
CA ALA A 130 5.31 2.41 -10.11
C ALA A 130 6.41 1.52 -9.52
N PRO A 131 7.16 2.03 -8.51
CA PRO A 131 8.21 1.22 -7.87
C PRO A 131 7.64 0.24 -6.85
N VAL A 132 6.45 0.51 -6.31
CA VAL A 132 5.82 -0.36 -5.32
C VAL A 132 4.31 -0.36 -5.52
N GLU A 133 3.67 -1.40 -5.00
CA GLU A 133 2.21 -1.50 -4.97
C GLU A 133 1.83 -2.23 -3.69
N VAL A 134 0.79 -1.76 -2.99
CA VAL A 134 0.36 -2.32 -1.70
C VAL A 134 -1.11 -2.70 -1.77
N GLU A 135 -1.42 -3.91 -1.31
CA GLU A 135 -2.81 -4.31 -1.11
C GLU A 135 -3.02 -4.74 0.35
N LEU A 136 -4.22 -4.54 0.85
CA LEU A 136 -4.57 -4.81 2.25
C LEU A 136 -5.79 -5.70 2.36
N VAL A 137 -5.82 -6.47 3.45
CA VAL A 137 -7.03 -7.12 3.96
C VAL A 137 -7.18 -6.67 5.40
N CYS A 138 -8.32 -6.09 5.74
CA CYS A 138 -8.60 -5.56 7.08
C CYS A 138 -9.91 -6.08 7.62
N ALA A 139 -9.98 -6.26 8.94
CA ALA A 139 -11.26 -6.45 9.62
C ALA A 139 -11.82 -5.07 9.99
N ALA A 140 -13.13 -4.95 9.90
CA ALA A 140 -13.81 -3.68 10.16
C ALA A 140 -15.08 -3.88 11.00
#